data_310a149988ba41cf253e9d5ff4dc6684
#
_entry.id   310a149988ba41cf253e9d5ff4dc6684
#
_cell.length_a   1.000
_cell.length_b   1.000
_cell.length_c   1.000
_cell.angle_alpha   90.00
_cell.angle_beta   90.00
_cell.angle_gamma   90.00
#
_symmetry.space_group_name_H-M   'P 1'
#
loop_
_entity.id
_entity.type
_entity.pdbx_description
1 polymer ?
#
loop_
_entity_poly.entity_id
_entity_poly.type
_entity_poly.pdbx_seq_one_letter_code
_entity_poly.pdbx_strand_id
1 'polypeptide(L)'
;KELTEGCPIAVINADDFYGRTAFSEIYSFLEAQTDASKYAMVGYRLKNTVTEFGSVARGVCEIENGMLTGVTERTKIYKKGADAEYTEDGVQFFPLAGDTIVSMNLWGFSARVLDELWNRMGAFLNDAIPANPLKCEYFLPFVVNAQLADKSASVQVLPCEETWYGVTYREDLPRVQAAVADMKAKGVYPKKLWE
;
A
#
# COMPACT_ATOMS: atom_id res chain seq x y z
N LYS A 1 12.46 15.88 7.87
CA LYS A 1 11.74 16.93 8.61
C LYS A 1 11.76 18.27 7.88
N GLU A 2 12.91 18.73 7.45
CA GLU A 2 13.07 20.02 6.74
C GLU A 2 12.27 20.09 5.44
N LEU A 3 12.08 18.96 4.76
CA LEU A 3 11.35 18.88 3.48
C LEU A 3 9.83 19.01 3.62
N THR A 4 9.26 18.72 4.79
CA THR A 4 7.81 18.73 4.97
C THR A 4 7.30 20.03 5.60
N GLU A 5 8.15 20.79 6.30
CA GLU A 5 7.79 22.01 7.04
C GLU A 5 6.50 21.84 7.91
N GLY A 6 6.27 20.62 8.38
CA GLY A 6 5.07 20.27 9.14
C GLY A 6 3.82 19.97 8.30
N CYS A 7 3.90 20.03 6.98
CA CYS A 7 2.79 19.69 6.11
C CYS A 7 2.47 18.19 6.12
N PRO A 8 1.21 17.80 5.90
CA PRO A 8 0.87 16.40 5.68
C PRO A 8 1.56 15.85 4.42
N ILE A 9 1.82 14.56 4.42
CA ILE A 9 2.57 13.88 3.35
C ILE A 9 1.80 12.66 2.84
N ALA A 10 1.89 12.40 1.54
CA ALA A 10 1.54 11.11 0.97
C ALA A 10 2.82 10.30 0.70
N VAL A 11 2.77 9.02 1.01
CA VAL A 11 3.85 8.06 0.70
C VAL A 11 3.36 7.11 -0.37
N ILE A 12 4.15 6.95 -1.42
CA ILE A 12 3.87 6.04 -2.55
C ILE A 12 5.14 5.31 -2.96
N ASN A 13 5.00 4.18 -3.63
CA ASN A 13 6.10 3.58 -4.39
C ASN A 13 6.26 4.34 -5.72
N ALA A 14 7.50 4.65 -6.10
CA ALA A 14 7.79 5.50 -7.25
C ALA A 14 7.56 4.80 -8.62
N ASP A 15 7.50 3.48 -8.63
CA ASP A 15 7.39 2.62 -9.81
C ASP A 15 6.00 1.98 -9.97
N ASP A 16 5.03 2.38 -9.13
CA ASP A 16 3.67 1.87 -9.14
C ASP A 16 2.69 2.83 -9.81
N PHE A 17 1.71 2.30 -10.53
CA PHE A 17 0.59 3.04 -11.08
C PHE A 17 -0.67 2.81 -10.23
N TYR A 18 -1.07 3.83 -9.50
CA TYR A 18 -2.17 3.77 -8.53
C TYR A 18 -3.55 4.12 -9.10
N GLY A 19 -3.59 4.79 -10.25
CA GLY A 19 -4.82 5.34 -10.81
C GLY A 19 -5.15 6.74 -10.27
N ARG A 20 -6.03 7.43 -10.98
CA ARG A 20 -6.35 8.85 -10.70
C ARG A 20 -7.17 9.02 -9.42
N THR A 21 -8.15 8.14 -9.21
CA THR A 21 -9.07 8.22 -8.06
C THR A 21 -8.32 8.05 -6.74
N ALA A 22 -7.34 7.15 -6.68
CA ALA A 22 -6.53 6.94 -5.49
C ALA A 22 -5.81 8.22 -5.02
N PHE A 23 -5.22 8.96 -5.96
CA PHE A 23 -4.59 10.24 -5.64
C PHE A 23 -5.59 11.31 -5.21
N SER A 24 -6.77 11.36 -5.83
CA SER A 24 -7.82 12.29 -5.45
C SER A 24 -8.32 12.04 -4.04
N GLU A 25 -8.56 10.78 -3.68
CA GLU A 25 -9.03 10.39 -2.36
C GLU A 25 -8.02 10.73 -1.26
N ILE A 26 -6.75 10.36 -1.46
CA ILE A 26 -5.71 10.64 -0.46
C ILE A 26 -5.44 12.14 -0.32
N TYR A 27 -5.47 12.89 -1.43
CA TYR A 27 -5.33 14.33 -1.41
C TYR A 27 -6.45 15.00 -0.61
N SER A 28 -7.71 14.64 -0.90
CA SER A 28 -8.88 15.19 -0.21
C SER A 28 -8.85 14.92 1.30
N PHE A 29 -8.39 13.71 1.68
CA PHE A 29 -8.19 13.39 3.09
C PHE A 29 -7.13 14.30 3.72
N LEU A 30 -5.96 14.42 3.10
CA LEU A 30 -4.84 15.20 3.65
C LEU A 30 -5.16 16.71 3.73
N GLU A 31 -5.92 17.24 2.75
CA GLU A 31 -6.34 18.64 2.74
C GLU A 31 -7.31 18.94 3.89
N ALA A 32 -8.23 18.03 4.18
CA ALA A 32 -9.24 18.19 5.22
C ALA A 32 -8.72 17.88 6.64
N GLN A 33 -7.61 17.15 6.76
CA GLN A 33 -7.18 16.60 8.02
C GLN A 33 -6.36 17.60 8.85
N THR A 34 -6.83 17.88 10.07
CA THR A 34 -6.17 18.77 11.05
C THR A 34 -5.64 18.05 12.28
N ASP A 35 -6.07 16.79 12.49
CA ASP A 35 -5.65 15.96 13.64
C ASP A 35 -4.40 15.16 13.25
N ALA A 36 -3.28 15.46 13.87
CA ALA A 36 -1.99 14.83 13.57
C ALA A 36 -1.93 13.32 13.90
N SER A 37 -2.90 12.78 14.65
CA SER A 37 -2.99 11.36 14.97
C SER A 37 -3.84 10.56 13.99
N LYS A 38 -4.48 11.21 13.02
CA LYS A 38 -5.31 10.56 12.01
C LYS A 38 -4.58 10.44 10.69
N TYR A 39 -4.49 9.24 10.21
CA TYR A 39 -3.86 8.85 8.96
C TYR A 39 -4.90 8.24 8.01
N ALA A 40 -4.53 8.05 6.77
CA ALA A 40 -5.32 7.30 5.81
C ALA A 40 -4.46 6.34 5.00
N MET A 41 -5.11 5.33 4.46
CA MET A 41 -4.51 4.39 3.50
C MET A 41 -5.53 4.14 2.39
N VAL A 42 -5.07 4.16 1.14
CA VAL A 42 -5.91 3.73 0.01
C VAL A 42 -5.92 2.21 -0.05
N GLY A 43 -7.11 1.63 0.14
CA GLY A 43 -7.33 0.19 0.14
C GLY A 43 -7.81 -0.30 -1.22
N TYR A 44 -7.06 -1.22 -1.83
CA TYR A 44 -7.40 -1.85 -3.10
C TYR A 44 -8.02 -3.22 -2.88
N ARG A 45 -8.90 -3.65 -3.79
CA ARG A 45 -9.32 -5.05 -3.81
C ARG A 45 -8.17 -5.93 -4.32
N LEU A 46 -7.88 -7.01 -3.62
CA LEU A 46 -6.79 -7.94 -3.94
C LEU A 46 -6.82 -8.38 -5.41
N LYS A 47 -8.01 -8.74 -5.95
CA LYS A 47 -8.19 -9.14 -7.34
C LYS A 47 -7.69 -8.11 -8.37
N ASN A 48 -7.67 -6.83 -8.00
CA ASN A 48 -7.21 -5.73 -8.84
C ASN A 48 -5.69 -5.48 -8.73
N THR A 49 -4.94 -6.29 -7.95
CA THR A 49 -3.52 -6.08 -7.66
C THR A 49 -2.64 -7.31 -7.92
N VAL A 50 -3.22 -8.42 -8.34
CA VAL A 50 -2.51 -9.68 -8.60
C VAL A 50 -2.19 -9.88 -10.08
N THR A 51 -1.20 -10.71 -10.37
CA THR A 51 -0.77 -11.09 -11.72
C THR A 51 -0.98 -12.58 -11.98
N GLU A 52 -1.01 -12.98 -13.26
CA GLU A 52 -1.04 -14.39 -13.70
C GLU A 52 0.34 -15.05 -13.72
N PHE A 53 1.41 -14.26 -13.61
CA PHE A 53 2.78 -14.72 -13.93
C PHE A 53 3.58 -15.17 -12.70
N GLY A 54 3.02 -15.09 -11.50
CA GLY A 54 3.70 -15.53 -10.29
C GLY A 54 3.10 -14.99 -9.01
N SER A 55 3.86 -15.06 -7.94
CA SER A 55 3.43 -14.52 -6.65
C SER A 55 3.69 -13.02 -6.54
N VAL A 56 2.89 -12.37 -5.72
CA VAL A 56 3.05 -10.96 -5.34
C VAL A 56 3.07 -10.84 -3.82
N ALA A 57 3.67 -9.75 -3.31
CA ALA A 57 3.61 -9.39 -1.90
C ALA A 57 2.59 -8.27 -1.69
N ARG A 58 1.71 -8.39 -0.66
CA ARG A 58 0.68 -7.40 -0.33
C ARG A 58 0.46 -7.31 1.17
N GLY A 59 0.23 -6.11 1.65
CA GLY A 59 -0.24 -5.86 3.01
C GLY A 59 -1.73 -6.18 3.12
N VAL A 60 -2.09 -7.37 3.59
CA VAL A 60 -3.48 -7.77 3.80
C VAL A 60 -4.03 -7.03 5.01
N CYS A 61 -5.15 -6.30 4.82
CA CYS A 61 -5.72 -5.40 5.81
C CYS A 61 -6.85 -6.05 6.61
N GLU A 62 -6.85 -5.81 7.91
CA GLU A 62 -7.97 -6.04 8.82
C GLU A 62 -8.68 -4.70 9.03
N ILE A 63 -10.01 -4.67 8.86
CA ILE A 63 -10.77 -3.41 8.83
C ILE A 63 -12.05 -3.58 9.64
N GLU A 64 -12.31 -2.63 10.53
CA GLU A 64 -13.56 -2.50 11.28
C GLU A 64 -14.14 -1.10 11.10
N ASN A 65 -15.40 -1.01 10.66
CA ASN A 65 -16.12 0.26 10.46
C ASN A 65 -15.36 1.28 9.60
N GLY A 66 -14.63 0.81 8.55
CA GLY A 66 -13.86 1.66 7.66
C GLY A 66 -12.49 2.10 8.24
N MET A 67 -12.14 1.63 9.43
CA MET A 67 -10.87 1.91 10.08
C MET A 67 -9.97 0.67 10.02
N LEU A 68 -8.70 0.89 9.76
CA LEU A 68 -7.67 -0.15 9.77
C LEU A 68 -7.42 -0.59 11.22
N THR A 69 -7.47 -1.90 11.46
CA THR A 69 -7.13 -2.51 12.75
C THR A 69 -5.81 -3.27 12.70
N GLY A 70 -5.36 -3.64 11.52
CA GLY A 70 -4.07 -4.29 11.33
C GLY A 70 -3.70 -4.45 9.85
N VAL A 71 -2.41 -4.60 9.57
CA VAL A 71 -1.87 -4.96 8.26
C VAL A 71 -0.88 -6.09 8.42
N THR A 72 -1.09 -7.17 7.67
CA THR A 72 -0.17 -8.30 7.64
C THR A 72 0.44 -8.43 6.25
N GLU A 73 1.76 -8.28 6.15
CA GLU A 73 2.48 -8.49 4.89
C GLU A 73 2.49 -9.98 4.54
N ARG A 74 1.90 -10.31 3.38
CA ARG A 74 1.93 -11.66 2.78
C ARG A 74 2.81 -11.61 1.54
N THR A 75 3.95 -12.28 1.59
CA THR A 75 5.00 -12.17 0.56
C THR A 75 4.81 -13.11 -0.62
N LYS A 76 3.90 -14.09 -0.51
CA LYS A 76 3.66 -15.10 -1.56
C LYS A 76 2.16 -15.31 -1.76
N ILE A 77 1.54 -14.37 -2.48
CA ILE A 77 0.13 -14.44 -2.88
C ILE A 77 0.07 -14.80 -4.36
N TYR A 78 -0.68 -15.84 -4.69
CA TYR A 78 -0.90 -16.33 -6.04
C TYR A 78 -2.35 -16.11 -6.45
N LYS A 79 -2.56 -15.66 -7.68
CA LYS A 79 -3.91 -15.54 -8.25
C LYS A 79 -4.53 -16.91 -8.45
N LYS A 80 -5.83 -17.03 -8.14
CA LYS A 80 -6.61 -18.28 -8.30
C LYS A 80 -8.01 -17.95 -8.82
N GLY A 81 -8.13 -17.82 -10.12
CA GLY A 81 -9.40 -17.39 -10.74
C GLY A 81 -9.77 -15.96 -10.35
N ALA A 82 -10.96 -15.76 -9.74
CA ALA A 82 -11.42 -14.47 -9.22
C ALA A 82 -10.84 -14.14 -7.84
N ASP A 83 -10.28 -15.12 -7.14
CA ASP A 83 -9.71 -15.05 -5.80
C ASP A 83 -8.19 -15.20 -5.84
N ALA A 84 -7.60 -15.42 -4.67
CA ALA A 84 -6.18 -15.69 -4.50
C ALA A 84 -5.95 -16.73 -3.39
N GLU A 85 -4.72 -17.19 -3.26
CA GLU A 85 -4.25 -17.98 -2.14
C GLU A 85 -2.85 -17.52 -1.76
N TYR A 86 -2.49 -17.62 -0.49
CA TYR A 86 -1.14 -17.30 -0.03
C TYR A 86 -0.51 -18.46 0.70
N THR A 87 0.81 -18.45 0.75
CA THR A 87 1.60 -19.43 1.50
C THR A 87 2.76 -18.74 2.21
N GLU A 88 3.10 -19.22 3.40
CA GLU A 88 4.30 -18.77 4.13
C GLU A 88 5.49 -19.70 3.87
N ASP A 89 5.24 -20.99 3.76
CA ASP A 89 6.25 -22.05 3.67
C ASP A 89 6.39 -22.68 2.27
N GLY A 90 5.47 -22.35 1.34
CA GLY A 90 5.41 -22.95 0.02
C GLY A 90 4.74 -24.32 -0.02
N VAL A 91 4.21 -24.80 1.10
CA VAL A 91 3.59 -26.13 1.25
C VAL A 91 2.11 -26.04 1.57
N GLN A 92 1.76 -25.22 2.58
CA GLN A 92 0.37 -24.94 2.93
C GLN A 92 -0.10 -23.68 2.25
N PHE A 93 -1.28 -23.75 1.63
CA PHE A 93 -1.93 -22.62 0.96
C PHE A 93 -3.23 -22.27 1.66
N PHE A 94 -3.44 -21.00 1.88
CA PHE A 94 -4.61 -20.43 2.55
C PHE A 94 -5.38 -19.54 1.57
N PRO A 95 -6.70 -19.69 1.48
CA PRO A 95 -7.51 -18.89 0.57
C PRO A 95 -7.56 -17.42 1.00
N LEU A 96 -7.59 -16.53 0.01
CA LEU A 96 -7.86 -15.10 0.16
C LEU A 96 -8.95 -14.72 -0.85
N ALA A 97 -10.04 -14.14 -0.38
CA ALA A 97 -11.08 -13.64 -1.27
C ALA A 97 -10.55 -12.50 -2.14
N GLY A 98 -10.94 -12.46 -3.40
CA GLY A 98 -10.53 -11.40 -4.34
C GLY A 98 -10.96 -9.99 -3.90
N ASP A 99 -12.01 -9.90 -3.09
CA ASP A 99 -12.51 -8.65 -2.51
C ASP A 99 -11.81 -8.24 -1.20
N THR A 100 -10.87 -9.03 -0.69
CA THR A 100 -10.03 -8.66 0.44
C THR A 100 -9.32 -7.34 0.15
N ILE A 101 -9.35 -6.43 1.13
CA ILE A 101 -8.64 -5.15 0.98
C ILE A 101 -7.17 -5.32 1.31
N VAL A 102 -6.34 -4.76 0.44
CA VAL A 102 -4.88 -4.77 0.59
C VAL A 102 -4.28 -3.38 0.47
N SER A 103 -3.19 -3.16 1.17
CA SER A 103 -2.33 -1.99 1.03
C SER A 103 -1.39 -2.17 -0.16
N MET A 104 -1.29 -1.12 -0.96
CA MET A 104 -0.31 -0.97 -2.05
C MET A 104 0.69 0.15 -1.74
N ASN A 105 0.93 0.44 -0.46
CA ASN A 105 1.80 1.52 0.02
C ASN A 105 1.39 2.94 -0.42
N LEU A 106 0.08 3.18 -0.61
CA LEU A 106 -0.43 4.54 -0.77
C LEU A 106 -1.02 5.00 0.56
N TRP A 107 -0.26 5.79 1.29
CA TRP A 107 -0.58 6.26 2.63
C TRP A 107 -0.62 7.79 2.70
N GLY A 108 -1.49 8.31 3.55
CA GLY A 108 -1.56 9.73 3.91
C GLY A 108 -1.28 9.91 5.40
N PHE A 109 -0.30 10.74 5.72
CA PHE A 109 0.18 10.97 7.08
C PHE A 109 0.26 12.45 7.41
N SER A 110 0.15 12.79 8.68
CA SER A 110 0.71 14.03 9.19
C SER A 110 2.25 13.94 9.25
N ALA A 111 2.93 15.06 9.31
CA ALA A 111 4.40 15.10 9.45
C ALA A 111 4.91 14.37 10.70
N ARG A 112 4.05 14.16 11.72
CA ARG A 112 4.36 13.40 12.93
C ARG A 112 4.87 11.98 12.64
N VAL A 113 4.44 11.35 11.55
CA VAL A 113 4.90 10.00 11.19
C VAL A 113 6.41 9.91 11.06
N LEU A 114 7.09 10.98 10.66
CA LEU A 114 8.55 11.02 10.54
C LEU A 114 9.24 10.88 11.90
N ASP A 115 8.67 11.46 12.96
CA ASP A 115 9.16 11.30 14.33
C ASP A 115 8.92 9.88 14.83
N GLU A 116 7.74 9.32 14.56
CA GLU A 116 7.41 7.93 14.91
C GLU A 116 8.33 6.92 14.24
N LEU A 117 8.60 7.10 12.94
CA LEU A 117 9.55 6.28 12.20
C LEU A 117 10.95 6.36 12.81
N TRP A 118 11.42 7.57 13.10
CA TRP A 118 12.74 7.79 13.67
C TRP A 118 12.88 7.19 15.09
N ASN A 119 11.91 7.46 15.96
CA ASN A 119 11.96 7.03 17.35
C ASN A 119 11.90 5.49 17.51
N ARG A 120 11.19 4.80 16.61
CA ARG A 120 11.05 3.34 16.65
C ARG A 120 12.17 2.59 15.88
N MET A 121 12.90 3.28 15.02
CA MET A 121 13.95 2.68 14.19
C MET A 121 15.07 2.04 15.03
N GLY A 122 15.52 2.68 16.10
CA GLY A 122 16.60 2.16 16.96
C GLY A 122 16.25 0.81 17.59
N ALA A 123 15.03 0.67 18.11
CA ALA A 123 14.56 -0.60 18.68
C ALA A 123 14.47 -1.69 17.61
N PHE A 124 13.88 -1.37 16.45
CA PHE A 124 13.81 -2.29 15.31
C PHE A 124 15.21 -2.80 14.89
N LEU A 125 16.19 -1.91 14.74
CA LEU A 125 17.54 -2.30 14.32
C LEU A 125 18.24 -3.20 15.36
N ASN A 126 18.03 -2.96 16.64
CA ASN A 126 18.60 -3.78 17.71
C ASN A 126 18.09 -5.23 17.68
N ASP A 127 16.84 -5.44 17.27
CA ASP A 127 16.22 -6.76 17.20
C ASP A 127 16.43 -7.43 15.82
N ALA A 128 16.26 -6.65 14.75
CA ALA A 128 16.24 -7.17 13.38
C ALA A 128 17.64 -7.49 12.83
N ILE A 129 18.66 -6.68 13.14
CA ILE A 129 20.02 -6.91 12.63
C ILE A 129 20.61 -8.21 13.16
N PRO A 130 20.55 -8.54 14.47
CA PRO A 130 21.04 -9.83 14.94
C PRO A 130 20.28 -11.02 14.36
N ALA A 131 18.99 -10.88 14.12
CA ALA A 131 18.14 -11.95 13.59
C ALA A 131 18.35 -12.20 12.09
N ASN A 132 18.51 -11.14 11.29
CA ASN A 132 18.66 -11.21 9.83
C ASN A 132 19.40 -10.00 9.25
N PRO A 133 20.72 -9.92 9.37
CA PRO A 133 21.49 -8.72 9.04
C PRO A 133 21.48 -8.33 7.55
N LEU A 134 21.20 -9.30 6.66
CA LEU A 134 21.25 -9.07 5.21
C LEU A 134 19.89 -8.77 4.58
N LYS A 135 18.79 -9.06 5.28
CA LYS A 135 17.42 -8.98 4.71
C LYS A 135 16.39 -8.37 5.67
N CYS A 136 16.84 -7.75 6.77
CA CYS A 136 15.90 -7.05 7.62
C CYS A 136 15.40 -5.78 6.91
N GLU A 137 14.07 -5.58 6.90
CA GLU A 137 13.42 -4.45 6.27
C GLU A 137 12.50 -3.75 7.29
N TYR A 138 12.64 -2.43 7.39
CA TYR A 138 11.80 -1.61 8.24
C TYR A 138 10.57 -1.15 7.46
N PHE A 139 9.59 -2.03 7.37
CA PHE A 139 8.35 -1.76 6.65
C PHE A 139 7.53 -0.66 7.30
N LEU A 140 6.99 0.23 6.50
CA LEU A 140 6.08 1.28 6.96
C LEU A 140 4.87 0.71 7.74
N PRO A 141 4.20 -0.37 7.30
CA PRO A 141 3.13 -1.02 8.05
C PRO A 141 3.52 -1.48 9.46
N PHE A 142 4.80 -1.77 9.73
CA PHE A 142 5.26 -2.11 11.08
C PHE A 142 5.02 -0.95 12.06
N VAL A 143 5.40 0.27 11.66
CA VAL A 143 5.21 1.48 12.48
C VAL A 143 3.73 1.82 12.63
N VAL A 144 2.95 1.65 11.57
CA VAL A 144 1.50 1.84 11.60
C VAL A 144 0.85 0.86 12.58
N ASN A 145 1.14 -0.44 12.50
CA ASN A 145 0.61 -1.44 13.42
C ASN A 145 0.97 -1.15 14.89
N ALA A 146 2.18 -0.69 15.15
CA ALA A 146 2.59 -0.30 16.50
C ALA A 146 1.76 0.88 17.03
N GLN A 147 1.49 1.89 16.17
CA GLN A 147 0.65 3.03 16.54
C GLN A 147 -0.84 2.67 16.67
N LEU A 148 -1.34 1.70 15.91
CA LEU A 148 -2.69 1.15 16.10
C LEU A 148 -2.80 0.42 17.44
N ALA A 149 -1.80 -0.40 17.79
CA ALA A 149 -1.78 -1.18 19.02
C ALA A 149 -1.71 -0.30 20.28
N ASP A 150 -0.88 0.76 20.28
CA ASP A 150 -0.74 1.70 21.40
C ASP A 150 -1.77 2.85 21.32
N LYS A 151 -2.64 2.86 20.32
CA LYS A 151 -3.70 3.85 20.10
C LYS A 151 -3.19 5.29 19.95
N SER A 152 -1.93 5.46 19.55
CA SER A 152 -1.34 6.79 19.29
C SER A 152 -1.72 7.34 17.93
N ALA A 153 -2.23 6.50 17.02
CA ALA A 153 -2.83 6.91 15.75
C ALA A 153 -4.02 6.04 15.37
N SER A 154 -4.82 6.54 14.45
CA SER A 154 -5.88 5.82 13.74
C SER A 154 -5.72 5.97 12.25
N VAL A 155 -6.13 4.97 11.47
CA VAL A 155 -6.00 4.98 10.01
C VAL A 155 -7.36 4.73 9.38
N GLN A 156 -7.83 5.69 8.60
CA GLN A 156 -9.02 5.52 7.76
C GLN A 156 -8.64 4.78 6.48
N VAL A 157 -9.41 3.77 6.12
CA VAL A 157 -9.25 3.08 4.83
C VAL A 157 -10.12 3.77 3.79
N LEU A 158 -9.49 4.31 2.76
CA LEU A 158 -10.15 4.95 1.62
C LEU A 158 -10.32 3.88 0.53
N PRO A 159 -11.56 3.45 0.21
CA PRO A 159 -11.77 2.37 -0.75
C PRO A 159 -11.42 2.82 -2.17
N CYS A 160 -10.72 1.97 -2.92
CA CYS A 160 -10.38 2.20 -4.32
C CYS A 160 -10.76 0.99 -5.17
N GLU A 161 -11.57 1.21 -6.19
CA GLU A 161 -12.00 0.18 -7.14
C GLU A 161 -11.12 0.12 -8.40
N GLU A 162 -10.14 1.02 -8.52
CA GLU A 162 -9.22 1.03 -9.66
C GLU A 162 -8.31 -0.20 -9.67
N THR A 163 -7.82 -0.53 -10.85
CA THR A 163 -6.78 -1.54 -11.01
C THR A 163 -5.44 -0.89 -10.76
N TRP A 164 -4.70 -1.44 -9.84
CA TRP A 164 -3.29 -1.12 -9.64
C TRP A 164 -2.44 -1.82 -10.71
N TYR A 165 -1.43 -1.15 -11.23
CA TYR A 165 -0.48 -1.72 -12.18
C TYR A 165 0.95 -1.51 -11.68
N GLY A 166 1.71 -2.60 -11.67
CA GLY A 166 3.16 -2.62 -11.49
C GLY A 166 3.78 -3.61 -12.49
N VAL A 167 5.05 -3.49 -12.73
CA VAL A 167 5.82 -4.42 -13.56
C VAL A 167 6.67 -5.28 -12.64
N THR A 168 6.02 -6.21 -11.93
CA THR A 168 6.70 -7.20 -11.08
C THR A 168 7.42 -8.23 -11.93
N TYR A 169 6.78 -8.66 -13.00
CA TYR A 169 7.34 -9.58 -13.99
C TYR A 169 7.42 -8.89 -15.35
N ARG A 170 8.40 -9.26 -16.16
CA ARG A 170 8.56 -8.69 -17.51
C ARG A 170 7.32 -8.90 -18.37
N GLU A 171 6.62 -9.99 -18.15
CA GLU A 171 5.40 -10.39 -18.81
C GLU A 171 4.21 -9.47 -18.47
N ASP A 172 4.25 -8.70 -17.40
CA ASP A 172 3.23 -7.71 -17.06
C ASP A 172 3.27 -6.48 -17.98
N LEU A 173 4.44 -6.16 -18.56
CA LEU A 173 4.64 -4.93 -19.32
C LEU A 173 3.65 -4.72 -20.48
N PRO A 174 3.35 -5.71 -21.35
CA PRO A 174 2.36 -5.54 -22.41
C PRO A 174 0.96 -5.20 -21.90
N ARG A 175 0.56 -5.79 -20.75
CA ARG A 175 -0.72 -5.52 -20.09
C ARG A 175 -0.78 -4.07 -19.59
N VAL A 176 0.28 -3.61 -18.95
CA VAL A 176 0.37 -2.22 -18.44
C VAL A 176 0.32 -1.23 -19.60
N GLN A 177 1.08 -1.47 -20.67
CA GLN A 177 1.09 -0.61 -21.86
C GLN A 177 -0.31 -0.53 -22.51
N ALA A 178 -0.98 -1.67 -22.65
CA ALA A 178 -2.34 -1.72 -23.21
C ALA A 178 -3.34 -0.96 -22.34
N ALA A 179 -3.27 -1.12 -21.02
CA ALA A 179 -4.14 -0.42 -20.07
C ALA A 179 -3.95 1.11 -20.15
N VAL A 180 -2.70 1.59 -20.16
CA VAL A 180 -2.41 3.02 -20.29
C VAL A 180 -2.87 3.56 -21.65
N ALA A 181 -2.68 2.81 -22.73
CA ALA A 181 -3.18 3.20 -24.07
C ALA A 181 -4.71 3.31 -24.09
N ASP A 182 -5.42 2.38 -23.48
CA ASP A 182 -6.88 2.39 -23.34
C ASP A 182 -7.37 3.59 -22.52
N MET A 183 -6.75 3.87 -21.37
CA MET A 183 -7.06 5.04 -20.54
C MET A 183 -6.87 6.36 -21.33
N LYS A 184 -5.82 6.46 -22.13
CA LYS A 184 -5.61 7.62 -23.01
C LYS A 184 -6.68 7.71 -24.12
N ALA A 185 -7.05 6.59 -24.71
CA ALA A 185 -8.10 6.53 -25.75
C ALA A 185 -9.47 6.94 -25.18
N LYS A 186 -9.77 6.59 -23.92
CA LYS A 186 -10.99 6.96 -23.20
C LYS A 186 -10.95 8.39 -22.61
N GLY A 187 -9.85 9.11 -22.76
CA GLY A 187 -9.72 10.48 -22.24
C GLY A 187 -9.54 10.58 -20.72
N VAL A 188 -9.26 9.45 -20.03
CA VAL A 188 -8.93 9.45 -18.60
C VAL A 188 -7.62 10.21 -18.35
N TYR A 189 -6.66 10.04 -19.26
CA TYR A 189 -5.41 10.79 -19.31
C TYR A 189 -5.24 11.50 -20.66
N PRO A 190 -4.59 12.66 -20.71
CA PRO A 190 -4.28 13.35 -21.93
C PRO A 190 -3.34 12.52 -22.82
N LYS A 191 -3.40 12.74 -24.13
CA LYS A 191 -2.50 12.05 -25.08
C LYS A 191 -1.04 12.36 -24.82
N LYS A 192 -0.74 13.60 -24.37
CA LYS A 192 0.55 14.04 -23.89
C LYS A 192 0.40 14.59 -22.48
N LEU A 193 1.28 14.21 -21.57
CA LEU A 193 1.25 14.69 -20.18
C LEU A 193 1.80 16.10 -20.04
N TRP A 194 2.73 16.45 -20.92
CA TRP A 194 3.42 17.74 -20.93
C TRP A 194 3.28 18.34 -22.35
N GLU A 195 2.72 19.51 -22.44
CA GLU A 195 2.69 20.35 -23.64
C GLU A 195 3.44 21.65 -23.36
#